data_db475d8fc80231c6d995178ef785b01f
#
_entry.id   db475d8fc80231c6d995178ef785b01f
#
_cell.length_a   1.000
_cell.length_b   1.000
_cell.length_c   1.000
_cell.angle_alpha   90.00
_cell.angle_beta   90.00
_cell.angle_gamma   90.00
#
_symmetry.space_group_name_H-M   'P 1'
#
loop_
_entity.id
_entity.type
_entity.pdbx_description
1 polymer ?
#
loop_
_entity_poly.entity_id
_entity_poly.type
_entity_poly.pdbx_seq_one_letter_code
_entity_poly.pdbx_strand_id
1 'polypeptide(L)'
;MLMDGNIGVSATLGYPVDQNEIPVEPDMNNPSHRILLLAYYNALLNINALQEESGDIFDIIKFDQYHSHVMVGLFRPLLGELHKHQIFPVVFDNNHSDNILTPQSELSTCLNKADMVILSATSVINMTFSSVLSEAVRADVFVLGPSTLMYPDIYQSKNIKCLFGSVFNSHDEELLSIIESGGGTRSFSGRMQKRCIPLSF
;
A
#
# COMPACT_ATOMS: atom_id res chain seq x y z
N MET A 1 11.43 -7.50 8.06
CA MET A 1 11.42 -7.45 9.54
C MET A 1 10.82 -8.74 10.06
N LEU A 2 11.45 -9.37 11.01
CA LEU A 2 10.98 -10.58 11.70
C LEU A 2 10.78 -10.25 13.19
N MET A 3 9.58 -10.51 13.73
CA MET A 3 9.23 -10.26 15.12
C MET A 3 8.46 -11.47 15.68
N ASP A 4 9.04 -12.17 16.63
CA ASP A 4 8.44 -13.39 17.23
C ASP A 4 7.96 -14.41 16.18
N GLY A 5 8.71 -14.52 15.09
CA GLY A 5 8.39 -15.36 13.93
C GLY A 5 7.50 -14.69 12.88
N ASN A 6 6.81 -13.60 13.19
CA ASN A 6 5.96 -12.90 12.22
C ASN A 6 6.80 -12.04 11.29
N ILE A 7 6.41 -11.99 10.03
CA ILE A 7 7.15 -11.27 8.98
C ILE A 7 6.35 -10.05 8.54
N GLY A 8 6.98 -8.87 8.66
CA GLY A 8 6.47 -7.63 8.12
C GLY A 8 7.37 -7.09 7.01
N VAL A 9 6.76 -6.60 5.96
CA VAL A 9 7.48 -6.05 4.81
C VAL A 9 7.15 -4.57 4.60
N SER A 10 8.12 -3.86 4.05
CA SER A 10 7.95 -2.48 3.58
C SER A 10 8.76 -2.30 2.30
N ALA A 11 8.21 -1.56 1.34
CA ALA A 11 8.96 -1.18 0.16
C ALA A 11 10.08 -0.19 0.55
N THR A 12 11.27 -0.37 -0.03
CA THR A 12 12.39 0.54 0.24
C THR A 12 12.38 1.78 -0.65
N LEU A 13 11.66 1.76 -1.76
CA LEU A 13 11.60 2.83 -2.76
C LEU A 13 13.00 3.27 -3.26
N GLY A 14 13.99 2.37 -3.19
CA GLY A 14 15.38 2.65 -3.55
C GLY A 14 16.21 3.35 -2.48
N TYR A 15 15.63 3.66 -1.32
CA TYR A 15 16.40 4.17 -0.18
C TYR A 15 17.27 3.07 0.43
N PRO A 16 18.51 3.36 0.80
CA PRO A 16 19.34 2.44 1.58
C PRO A 16 18.74 2.28 2.97
N VAL A 17 18.65 1.04 3.44
CA VAL A 17 18.11 0.71 4.77
C VAL A 17 19.16 -0.13 5.50
N ASP A 18 19.60 0.31 6.66
CA ASP A 18 20.39 -0.54 7.55
C ASP A 18 19.44 -1.51 8.28
N GLN A 19 19.58 -2.78 7.96
CA GLN A 19 18.72 -3.84 8.51
C GLN A 19 19.09 -4.21 9.95
N ASN A 20 20.25 -3.78 10.43
CA ASN A 20 20.79 -4.14 11.74
C ASN A 20 20.36 -3.20 12.86
N GLU A 21 19.83 -2.04 12.55
CA GLU A 21 19.43 -1.04 13.52
C GLU A 21 17.96 -0.64 13.38
N ILE A 22 17.13 -1.10 14.33
CA ILE A 22 15.84 -0.46 14.54
C ILE A 22 16.12 0.78 15.42
N PRO A 23 15.82 2.00 14.92
CA PRO A 23 16.13 3.19 15.69
C PRO A 23 15.28 3.24 16.97
N VAL A 24 15.95 3.44 18.11
CA VAL A 24 15.29 3.60 19.43
C VAL A 24 14.48 4.91 19.44
N GLU A 25 15.03 5.96 18.82
CA GLU A 25 14.36 7.23 18.61
C GLU A 25 14.28 7.53 17.10
N PRO A 26 13.18 7.14 16.45
CA PRO A 26 13.07 7.28 15.00
C PRO A 26 12.89 8.75 14.58
N ASP A 27 13.75 9.21 13.67
CA ASP A 27 13.57 10.47 12.96
C ASP A 27 12.61 10.25 11.77
N MET A 28 11.42 10.80 11.86
CA MET A 28 10.39 10.67 10.81
C MET A 28 10.73 11.43 9.52
N ASN A 29 11.73 12.31 9.51
CA ASN A 29 12.25 12.92 8.28
C ASN A 29 13.19 11.97 7.53
N ASN A 30 13.74 10.97 8.20
CA ASN A 30 14.58 9.95 7.58
C ASN A 30 13.73 8.86 6.94
N PRO A 31 13.74 8.68 5.58
CA PRO A 31 12.97 7.65 4.93
C PRO A 31 13.36 6.22 5.36
N SER A 32 14.63 5.96 5.69
CA SER A 32 15.08 4.67 6.20
C SER A 32 14.37 4.30 7.50
N HIS A 33 14.23 5.26 8.44
CA HIS A 33 13.53 5.04 9.69
C HIS A 33 12.02 4.76 9.45
N ARG A 34 11.37 5.48 8.52
CA ARG A 34 9.96 5.21 8.16
C ARG A 34 9.78 3.82 7.58
N ILE A 35 10.70 3.37 6.72
CA ILE A 35 10.68 2.03 6.12
C ILE A 35 10.80 0.96 7.20
N LEU A 36 11.77 1.09 8.10
CA LEU A 36 11.99 0.15 9.20
C LEU A 36 10.79 0.08 10.14
N LEU A 37 10.27 1.24 10.54
CA LEU A 37 9.08 1.30 11.39
C LEU A 37 7.85 0.68 10.72
N LEU A 38 7.62 0.95 9.44
CA LEU A 38 6.50 0.36 8.73
C LEU A 38 6.63 -1.16 8.64
N ALA A 39 7.83 -1.67 8.35
CA ALA A 39 8.09 -3.12 8.37
C ALA A 39 7.92 -3.73 9.78
N TYR A 40 8.35 -3.01 10.82
CA TYR A 40 8.19 -3.43 12.21
C TYR A 40 6.71 -3.56 12.60
N TYR A 41 5.91 -2.52 12.35
CA TYR A 41 4.49 -2.54 12.67
C TYR A 41 3.72 -3.53 11.81
N ASN A 42 4.12 -3.76 10.55
CA ASN A 42 3.54 -4.82 9.73
C ASN A 42 3.82 -6.22 10.32
N ALA A 43 5.03 -6.47 10.85
CA ALA A 43 5.34 -7.71 11.53
C ALA A 43 4.52 -7.89 12.83
N LEU A 44 4.35 -6.81 13.58
CA LEU A 44 3.67 -6.83 14.88
C LEU A 44 2.15 -6.98 14.75
N LEU A 45 1.53 -6.30 13.79
CA LEU A 45 0.08 -6.10 13.74
C LEU A 45 -0.62 -6.88 12.63
N ASN A 46 0.03 -7.06 11.45
CA ASN A 46 -0.63 -7.66 10.30
C ASN A 46 -0.98 -9.14 10.50
N ILE A 47 -0.33 -9.83 11.43
CA ILE A 47 -0.65 -11.23 11.76
C ILE A 47 -2.13 -11.38 12.20
N ASN A 48 -2.70 -10.38 12.83
CA ASN A 48 -4.09 -10.37 13.25
C ASN A 48 -5.06 -10.41 12.06
N ALA A 49 -4.62 -9.94 10.89
CA ALA A 49 -5.40 -9.99 9.66
C ALA A 49 -5.43 -11.37 8.98
N LEU A 50 -4.81 -12.41 9.54
CA LEU A 50 -4.91 -13.78 9.01
C LEU A 50 -6.34 -14.31 8.98
N GLN A 51 -7.19 -13.86 9.89
CA GLN A 51 -8.58 -14.28 10.00
C GLN A 51 -9.53 -13.42 9.14
N GLU A 52 -9.02 -12.36 8.53
CA GLU A 52 -9.80 -11.49 7.67
C GLU A 52 -10.04 -12.12 6.30
N GLU A 53 -11.00 -11.58 5.57
CA GLU A 53 -11.37 -12.11 4.27
C GLU A 53 -10.19 -12.10 3.30
N SER A 54 -10.00 -13.23 2.62
CA SER A 54 -9.15 -13.29 1.45
C SER A 54 -10.01 -12.98 0.23
N GLY A 55 -9.67 -11.93 -0.50
CA GLY A 55 -10.41 -11.57 -1.71
C GLY A 55 -9.54 -10.80 -2.68
N ASP A 56 -9.84 -10.94 -3.96
CA ASP A 56 -9.29 -10.03 -4.95
C ASP A 56 -9.97 -8.66 -4.82
N ILE A 57 -9.25 -7.62 -5.18
CA ILE A 57 -9.77 -6.24 -5.15
C ILE A 57 -11.05 -6.10 -6.01
N PHE A 58 -11.19 -6.88 -7.09
CA PHE A 58 -12.36 -6.89 -7.96
C PHE A 58 -13.58 -7.58 -7.35
N ASP A 59 -13.39 -8.48 -6.38
CA ASP A 59 -14.50 -9.11 -5.67
C ASP A 59 -15.12 -8.16 -4.63
N ILE A 60 -14.34 -7.21 -4.15
CA ILE A 60 -14.69 -6.32 -3.05
C ILE A 60 -15.14 -4.95 -3.56
N ILE A 61 -14.43 -4.40 -4.55
CA ILE A 61 -14.72 -3.07 -5.09
C ILE A 61 -15.58 -3.21 -6.35
N LYS A 62 -16.75 -2.59 -6.31
CA LYS A 62 -17.62 -2.43 -7.50
C LYS A 62 -17.18 -1.19 -8.27
N PHE A 63 -16.13 -1.33 -9.07
CA PHE A 63 -15.51 -0.24 -9.81
C PHE A 63 -16.48 0.51 -10.75
N ASP A 64 -17.48 -0.16 -11.26
CA ASP A 64 -18.53 0.40 -12.14
C ASP A 64 -19.44 1.42 -11.45
N GLN A 65 -19.43 1.48 -10.14
CA GLN A 65 -20.18 2.48 -9.37
C GLN A 65 -19.48 3.84 -9.33
N TYR A 66 -18.22 3.91 -9.71
CA TYR A 66 -17.41 5.12 -9.71
C TYR A 66 -17.21 5.65 -11.14
N HIS A 67 -17.15 6.96 -11.28
CA HIS A 67 -17.01 7.64 -12.57
C HIS A 67 -15.63 8.26 -12.77
N SER A 68 -14.94 8.61 -11.68
CA SER A 68 -13.65 9.28 -11.69
C SER A 68 -12.65 8.53 -10.82
N HIS A 69 -11.79 7.76 -11.46
CA HIS A 69 -10.82 6.89 -10.81
C HIS A 69 -9.44 7.54 -10.81
N VAL A 70 -8.81 7.64 -9.64
CA VAL A 70 -7.43 8.07 -9.48
C VAL A 70 -6.61 6.96 -8.83
N MET A 71 -5.43 6.69 -9.36
CA MET A 71 -4.47 5.74 -8.79
C MET A 71 -3.19 6.50 -8.41
N VAL A 72 -2.88 6.52 -7.11
CA VAL A 72 -1.66 7.10 -6.56
C VAL A 72 -0.70 5.98 -6.16
N GLY A 73 0.34 5.80 -6.97
CA GLY A 73 1.21 4.64 -7.00
C GLY A 73 0.86 3.70 -8.15
N LEU A 74 1.82 3.37 -9.00
CA LEU A 74 1.61 2.57 -10.21
C LEU A 74 1.54 1.07 -9.91
N PHE A 75 0.34 0.53 -9.87
CA PHE A 75 0.08 -0.92 -9.78
C PHE A 75 -0.17 -1.51 -11.18
N ARG A 76 0.90 -1.83 -11.92
CA ARG A 76 0.78 -2.32 -13.31
C ARG A 76 -0.16 -3.52 -13.48
N PRO A 77 -0.12 -4.58 -12.64
CA PRO A 77 -1.04 -5.70 -12.76
C PRO A 77 -2.50 -5.28 -12.60
N LEU A 78 -2.79 -4.44 -11.60
CA LEU A 78 -4.13 -3.92 -11.36
C LEU A 78 -4.59 -3.01 -12.49
N LEU A 79 -3.72 -2.12 -12.97
CA LEU A 79 -4.03 -1.23 -14.09
C LEU A 79 -4.36 -2.01 -15.36
N GLY A 80 -3.60 -3.08 -15.64
CA GLY A 80 -3.88 -3.96 -16.79
C GLY A 80 -5.23 -4.67 -16.67
N GLU A 81 -5.63 -5.05 -15.46
CA GLU A 81 -6.93 -5.67 -15.23
C GLU A 81 -8.09 -4.65 -15.34
N LEU A 82 -7.93 -3.46 -14.76
CA LEU A 82 -8.88 -2.36 -14.90
C LEU A 82 -9.14 -2.00 -16.37
N HIS A 83 -8.09 -1.96 -17.19
CA HIS A 83 -8.23 -1.69 -18.63
C HIS A 83 -9.05 -2.76 -19.36
N LYS A 84 -8.95 -4.03 -18.98
CA LYS A 84 -9.80 -5.10 -19.54
C LYS A 84 -11.27 -4.88 -19.21
N HIS A 85 -11.56 -4.28 -18.07
CA HIS A 85 -12.91 -3.89 -17.66
C HIS A 85 -13.33 -2.51 -18.16
N GLN A 86 -12.54 -1.90 -19.08
CA GLN A 86 -12.78 -0.57 -19.66
C GLN A 86 -12.75 0.58 -18.60
N ILE A 87 -12.00 0.41 -17.55
CA ILE A 87 -11.76 1.41 -16.50
C ILE A 87 -10.36 1.98 -16.69
N PHE A 88 -10.27 3.29 -16.86
CA PHE A 88 -9.02 4.00 -17.17
C PHE A 88 -8.74 5.06 -16.09
N PRO A 89 -8.12 4.67 -14.98
CA PRO A 89 -7.79 5.62 -13.91
C PRO A 89 -6.73 6.63 -14.36
N VAL A 90 -6.79 7.83 -13.82
CA VAL A 90 -5.68 8.79 -13.89
C VAL A 90 -4.60 8.32 -12.93
N VAL A 91 -3.36 8.10 -13.42
CA VAL A 91 -2.29 7.46 -12.65
C VAL A 91 -1.19 8.44 -12.30
N PHE A 92 -0.83 8.49 -11.02
CA PHE A 92 0.29 9.27 -10.50
C PHE A 92 1.31 8.36 -9.81
N ASP A 93 2.60 8.55 -10.10
CA ASP A 93 3.69 7.87 -9.39
C ASP A 93 4.95 8.74 -9.39
N ASN A 94 5.62 8.84 -8.24
CA ASN A 94 6.83 9.65 -8.09
C ASN A 94 8.12 8.90 -8.45
N ASN A 95 8.06 7.56 -8.51
CA ASN A 95 9.25 6.73 -8.63
C ASN A 95 9.42 6.11 -10.03
N HIS A 96 8.48 6.40 -10.93
CA HIS A 96 8.49 5.87 -12.28
C HIS A 96 8.47 7.00 -13.30
N SER A 97 9.12 6.78 -14.43
CA SER A 97 8.94 7.58 -15.65
C SER A 97 8.24 6.69 -16.67
N ASP A 98 6.99 6.96 -16.95
CA ASP A 98 6.18 6.18 -17.87
C ASP A 98 5.20 7.10 -18.57
N ASN A 99 4.94 6.85 -19.84
CA ASN A 99 4.02 7.65 -20.65
C ASN A 99 2.55 7.57 -20.21
N ILE A 100 2.23 6.61 -19.34
CA ILE A 100 0.88 6.47 -18.77
C ILE A 100 0.66 7.35 -17.54
N LEU A 101 1.73 7.97 -17.01
CA LEU A 101 1.65 8.78 -15.81
C LEU A 101 1.20 10.21 -16.13
N THR A 102 0.31 10.70 -15.30
CA THR A 102 -0.11 12.09 -15.32
C THR A 102 0.91 12.96 -14.55
N PRO A 103 1.19 14.18 -15.01
CA PRO A 103 2.09 15.09 -14.31
C PRO A 103 1.63 15.37 -12.87
N GLN A 104 2.58 15.37 -11.92
CA GLN A 104 2.28 15.59 -10.51
C GLN A 104 1.57 16.93 -10.22
N SER A 105 1.77 17.93 -11.07
CA SER A 105 1.07 19.23 -10.98
C SER A 105 -0.46 19.12 -11.10
N GLU A 106 -0.97 18.03 -11.66
CA GLU A 106 -2.40 17.79 -11.83
C GLU A 106 -3.01 16.98 -10.66
N LEU A 107 -2.19 16.43 -9.78
CA LEU A 107 -2.63 15.52 -8.70
C LEU A 107 -3.75 16.12 -7.87
N SER A 108 -3.55 17.33 -7.32
CA SER A 108 -4.54 18.00 -6.49
C SER A 108 -5.87 18.20 -7.21
N THR A 109 -5.80 18.63 -8.49
CA THR A 109 -7.02 18.83 -9.30
C THR A 109 -7.78 17.53 -9.53
N CYS A 110 -7.06 16.42 -9.78
CA CYS A 110 -7.65 15.11 -10.00
C CYS A 110 -8.25 14.54 -8.70
N LEU A 111 -7.53 14.63 -7.57
CA LEU A 111 -8.02 14.17 -6.26
C LEU A 111 -9.31 14.89 -5.83
N ASN A 112 -9.37 16.21 -6.01
CA ASN A 112 -10.57 17.00 -5.68
C ASN A 112 -11.81 16.64 -6.51
N LYS A 113 -11.63 16.03 -7.68
CA LYS A 113 -12.71 15.59 -8.59
C LYS A 113 -13.00 14.11 -8.50
N ALA A 114 -12.09 13.33 -7.91
CA ALA A 114 -12.24 11.88 -7.80
C ALA A 114 -13.43 11.50 -6.93
N ASP A 115 -14.11 10.45 -7.31
CA ASP A 115 -15.04 9.71 -6.46
C ASP A 115 -14.45 8.40 -5.95
N MET A 116 -13.33 7.96 -6.54
CA MET A 116 -12.56 6.80 -6.09
C MET A 116 -11.06 7.06 -6.18
N VAL A 117 -10.32 6.66 -5.14
CA VAL A 117 -8.85 6.71 -5.10
C VAL A 117 -8.28 5.37 -4.66
N ILE A 118 -7.38 4.80 -5.48
CA ILE A 118 -6.51 3.70 -5.08
C ILE A 118 -5.20 4.34 -4.62
N LEU A 119 -4.88 4.18 -3.34
CA LEU A 119 -3.72 4.80 -2.71
C LEU A 119 -2.68 3.75 -2.32
N SER A 120 -1.47 3.88 -2.84
CA SER A 120 -0.37 3.01 -2.42
C SER A 120 -0.01 3.25 -0.95
N ALA A 121 0.14 2.18 -0.18
CA ALA A 121 0.65 2.24 1.19
C ALA A 121 2.05 2.85 1.30
N THR A 122 2.83 2.86 0.20
CA THR A 122 4.13 3.54 0.15
C THR A 122 4.04 5.06 0.30
N SER A 123 2.84 5.64 0.16
CA SER A 123 2.57 7.05 0.44
C SER A 123 2.88 7.44 1.90
N VAL A 124 2.85 6.48 2.83
CA VAL A 124 3.31 6.68 4.22
C VAL A 124 4.81 6.95 4.24
N ILE A 125 5.60 6.18 3.48
CA ILE A 125 7.06 6.36 3.39
C ILE A 125 7.40 7.70 2.74
N ASN A 126 6.65 8.09 1.70
CA ASN A 126 6.84 9.35 0.98
C ASN A 126 6.24 10.57 1.72
N MET A 127 5.59 10.37 2.87
CA MET A 127 4.89 11.40 3.63
C MET A 127 3.77 12.11 2.85
N THR A 128 3.21 11.46 1.84
CA THR A 128 2.11 12.01 1.01
C THR A 128 0.74 11.46 1.40
N PHE A 129 0.67 10.49 2.30
CA PHE A 129 -0.57 9.83 2.70
C PHE A 129 -1.63 10.82 3.18
N SER A 130 -1.27 11.67 4.15
CA SER A 130 -2.21 12.64 4.73
C SER A 130 -2.65 13.72 3.74
N SER A 131 -1.74 14.21 2.88
CA SER A 131 -2.11 15.21 1.87
C SER A 131 -3.06 14.63 0.83
N VAL A 132 -2.83 13.40 0.36
CA VAL A 132 -3.77 12.74 -0.57
C VAL A 132 -5.14 12.58 0.07
N LEU A 133 -5.24 12.15 1.33
CA LEU A 133 -6.53 12.02 2.01
C LEU A 133 -7.24 13.36 2.20
N SER A 134 -6.50 14.42 2.52
CA SER A 134 -7.07 15.75 2.73
C SER A 134 -7.59 16.40 1.44
N GLU A 135 -7.06 16.00 0.29
CA GLU A 135 -7.49 16.47 -1.03
C GLU A 135 -8.59 15.59 -1.64
N ALA A 136 -8.59 14.28 -1.33
CA ALA A 136 -9.57 13.32 -1.80
C ALA A 136 -10.83 13.25 -0.91
N VAL A 137 -11.32 14.40 -0.44
CA VAL A 137 -12.40 14.47 0.59
C VAL A 137 -13.72 13.86 0.16
N ARG A 138 -13.96 13.77 -1.14
CA ARG A 138 -15.21 13.26 -1.74
C ARG A 138 -15.08 11.82 -2.23
N ALA A 139 -13.87 11.31 -2.31
CA ALA A 139 -13.58 10.01 -2.85
C ALA A 139 -13.62 8.92 -1.77
N ASP A 140 -14.11 7.75 -2.15
CA ASP A 140 -13.82 6.53 -1.43
C ASP A 140 -12.38 6.12 -1.69
N VAL A 141 -11.59 5.95 -0.64
CA VAL A 141 -10.17 5.64 -0.71
C VAL A 141 -9.92 4.19 -0.36
N PHE A 142 -9.16 3.50 -1.19
CA PHE A 142 -8.73 2.13 -1.01
C PHE A 142 -7.21 2.08 -0.89
N VAL A 143 -6.72 1.72 0.29
CA VAL A 143 -5.28 1.63 0.54
C VAL A 143 -4.78 0.26 0.10
N LEU A 144 -3.75 0.23 -0.73
CA LEU A 144 -3.30 -0.99 -1.40
C LEU A 144 -1.79 -1.19 -1.30
N GLY A 145 -1.39 -2.44 -1.11
CA GLY A 145 -0.02 -2.92 -1.27
C GLY A 145 0.50 -3.76 -0.11
N PRO A 146 1.59 -4.51 -0.29
CA PRO A 146 2.17 -5.34 0.77
C PRO A 146 2.64 -4.54 2.00
N SER A 147 2.92 -3.25 1.82
CA SER A 147 3.30 -2.34 2.91
C SER A 147 2.09 -1.78 3.68
N THR A 148 0.85 -2.17 3.34
CA THR A 148 -0.35 -1.71 4.06
C THR A 148 -0.34 -2.23 5.48
N LEU A 149 -0.43 -1.32 6.44
CA LEU A 149 -0.60 -1.67 7.84
C LEU A 149 -2.07 -2.07 8.07
N MET A 150 -2.30 -3.35 8.31
CA MET A 150 -3.64 -3.96 8.41
C MET A 150 -4.18 -3.82 9.84
N TYR A 151 -4.23 -2.59 10.36
CA TYR A 151 -4.72 -2.28 11.69
C TYR A 151 -5.69 -1.07 11.64
N PRO A 152 -7.01 -1.32 11.63
CA PRO A 152 -8.05 -0.30 11.41
C PRO A 152 -7.97 0.92 12.32
N ASP A 153 -7.65 0.72 13.59
CA ASP A 153 -7.74 1.77 14.62
C ASP A 153 -6.82 2.97 14.40
N ILE A 154 -5.78 2.82 13.56
CA ILE A 154 -4.90 3.95 13.22
C ILE A 154 -5.47 4.84 12.11
N TYR A 155 -6.46 4.36 11.36
CA TYR A 155 -7.04 5.07 10.24
C TYR A 155 -8.27 5.86 10.70
N GLN A 156 -8.09 7.15 10.91
CA GLN A 156 -9.17 8.03 11.40
C GLN A 156 -9.96 8.71 10.28
N SER A 157 -9.57 8.51 9.04
CA SER A 157 -10.22 9.17 7.90
C SER A 157 -11.43 8.38 7.41
N LYS A 158 -12.62 8.99 7.47
CA LYS A 158 -13.90 8.36 7.09
C LYS A 158 -14.02 8.00 5.61
N ASN A 159 -13.15 8.54 4.77
CA ASN A 159 -13.15 8.23 3.35
C ASN A 159 -12.32 6.98 2.99
N ILE A 160 -11.53 6.42 3.91
CA ILE A 160 -10.89 5.12 3.68
C ILE A 160 -11.92 4.02 3.87
N LYS A 161 -12.18 3.24 2.81
CA LYS A 161 -13.22 2.19 2.80
C LYS A 161 -12.66 0.79 2.99
N CYS A 162 -11.45 0.54 2.53
CA CYS A 162 -10.84 -0.77 2.70
C CYS A 162 -9.31 -0.68 2.70
N LEU A 163 -8.70 -1.57 3.48
CA LEU A 163 -7.27 -1.81 3.51
C LEU A 163 -6.98 -3.13 2.79
N PHE A 164 -6.20 -3.09 1.74
CA PHE A 164 -5.71 -4.27 1.02
C PHE A 164 -4.23 -4.45 1.32
N GLY A 165 -3.90 -5.48 2.04
CA GLY A 165 -2.55 -5.76 2.46
C GLY A 165 -2.14 -7.21 2.28
N SER A 166 -1.03 -7.57 2.89
CA SER A 166 -0.47 -8.91 2.82
C SER A 166 -0.04 -9.39 4.19
N VAL A 167 -0.33 -10.66 4.45
CA VAL A 167 0.17 -11.40 5.61
C VAL A 167 1.06 -12.54 5.11
N PHE A 168 2.00 -12.96 5.90
CA PHE A 168 2.96 -14.00 5.58
C PHE A 168 2.91 -15.11 6.63
N ASN A 169 3.31 -16.31 6.24
CA ASN A 169 3.48 -17.38 7.19
C ASN A 169 4.61 -17.03 8.17
N SER A 170 4.41 -17.35 9.45
CA SER A 170 5.47 -17.17 10.44
C SER A 170 6.68 -18.07 10.09
N HIS A 171 7.88 -17.58 10.38
CA HIS A 171 9.14 -18.28 10.15
C HIS A 171 9.37 -18.73 8.69
N ASP A 172 8.86 -18.02 7.69
CA ASP A 172 9.10 -18.32 6.28
C ASP A 172 10.53 -17.90 5.88
N GLU A 173 11.49 -18.81 6.09
CA GLU A 173 12.93 -18.58 5.82
C GLU A 173 13.20 -18.32 4.34
N GLU A 174 12.42 -18.94 3.44
CA GLU A 174 12.59 -18.71 2.01
C GLU A 174 12.14 -17.29 1.61
N LEU A 175 11.04 -16.79 2.20
CA LEU A 175 10.64 -15.39 2.04
C LEU A 175 11.74 -14.43 2.52
N LEU A 176 12.31 -14.69 3.71
CA LEU A 176 13.40 -13.88 4.24
C LEU A 176 14.61 -13.88 3.31
N SER A 177 15.02 -15.07 2.81
CA SER A 177 16.12 -15.18 1.86
C SER A 177 15.87 -14.43 0.55
N ILE A 178 14.63 -14.47 0.02
CA ILE A 178 14.25 -13.70 -1.17
C ILE A 178 14.41 -12.19 -0.90
N ILE A 179 13.95 -11.72 0.26
CA ILE A 179 14.04 -10.29 0.63
C ILE A 179 15.50 -9.87 0.84
N GLU A 180 16.30 -10.67 1.53
CA GLU A 180 17.72 -10.41 1.77
C GLU A 180 18.53 -10.33 0.47
N SER A 181 18.16 -11.14 -0.54
CA SER A 181 18.75 -11.05 -1.88
C SER A 181 18.24 -9.90 -2.74
N GLY A 182 17.43 -9.01 -2.18
CA GLY A 182 16.86 -7.83 -2.87
C GLY A 182 15.60 -8.12 -3.68
N GLY A 183 14.97 -9.29 -3.48
CA GLY A 183 13.73 -9.65 -4.15
C GLY A 183 12.56 -8.75 -3.74
N GLY A 184 11.85 -8.22 -4.74
CA GLY A 184 10.64 -7.43 -4.55
C GLY A 184 9.35 -8.25 -4.58
N THR A 185 8.22 -7.57 -4.50
CA THR A 185 6.87 -8.18 -4.44
C THR A 185 6.62 -9.28 -5.47
N ARG A 186 7.15 -9.15 -6.69
CA ARG A 186 7.00 -10.19 -7.73
C ARG A 186 7.71 -11.49 -7.36
N SER A 187 8.88 -11.39 -6.72
CA SER A 187 9.70 -12.56 -6.37
C SER A 187 9.09 -13.38 -5.26
N PHE A 188 8.32 -12.76 -4.36
CA PHE A 188 7.66 -13.44 -3.24
C PHE A 188 6.13 -13.46 -3.33
N SER A 189 5.55 -13.16 -4.49
CA SER A 189 4.09 -13.08 -4.66
C SER A 189 3.35 -14.37 -4.29
N GLY A 190 3.96 -15.53 -4.54
CA GLY A 190 3.41 -16.84 -4.17
C GLY A 190 3.40 -17.15 -2.67
N ARG A 191 4.08 -16.31 -1.86
CA ARG A 191 4.14 -16.43 -0.39
C ARG A 191 3.27 -15.41 0.33
N MET A 192 2.67 -14.50 -0.43
CA MET A 192 1.74 -13.50 0.12
C MET A 192 0.34 -14.06 0.27
N GLN A 193 -0.21 -13.94 1.45
CA GLN A 193 -1.63 -14.10 1.68
C GLN A 193 -2.28 -12.71 1.61
N LYS A 194 -2.96 -12.43 0.51
CA LYS A 194 -3.70 -11.17 0.35
C LYS A 194 -4.88 -11.17 1.31
N ARG A 195 -5.07 -10.05 1.99
CA ARG A 195 -6.18 -9.82 2.91
C ARG A 195 -6.79 -8.46 2.65
N CYS A 196 -8.08 -8.34 2.96
CA CYS A 196 -8.75 -7.05 2.98
C CYS A 196 -9.47 -6.84 4.31
N ILE A 197 -9.49 -5.60 4.76
CA ILE A 197 -10.25 -5.18 5.94
C ILE A 197 -11.13 -4.00 5.52
N PRO A 198 -12.45 -4.20 5.37
CA PRO A 198 -13.39 -3.11 5.18
C PRO A 198 -13.42 -2.21 6.42
N LEU A 199 -13.44 -0.90 6.22
CA LEU A 199 -13.58 0.08 7.29
C LEU A 199 -15.00 0.67 7.28
N SER A 200 -15.72 0.51 8.37
CA SER A 200 -17.03 1.13 8.61
C SER A 200 -16.88 2.15 9.73
N PHE A 201 -17.13 3.41 9.40
CA PHE A 201 -17.14 4.53 10.36
C PHE A 201 -18.56 5.05 10.58
#